data_3fc8d3b9d324cf17e5c8182613553f13
#
_entry.id   3fc8d3b9d324cf17e5c8182613553f13
#
_cell.length_a   1.000
_cell.length_b   1.000
_cell.length_c   1.000
_cell.angle_alpha   90.00
_cell.angle_beta   90.00
_cell.angle_gamma   90.00
#
_symmetry.space_group_name_H-M   'P 1'
#
loop_
_entity.id
_entity.type
_entity.pdbx_description
1 polymer ?
#
loop_
_entity_poly.entity_id
_entity_poly.type
_entity_poly.pdbx_seq_one_letter_code
_entity_poly.pdbx_strand_id
1 'polypeptide(L)'
;MRKLRMLMMMGCIPMILGAEEYKKPEKINLNKGWEFSQVGKSEWLPAKVPGTVHQDLINHGMIPNPFYGKNEEKVQWVENEDWTYRTTFNVTDEQLAREAAVLEFEGLDTYADIYLNGSLLERTDNMFVGYTLPVKEVLRKGENRLQVYFHSPIKQALPQWETNGFDYPADNDHSDKRVSIYTRKAPYSYGWDWGIRLTTSGIWRPVHLVYYDVAAIEDYYVRQASVTEELAKVENQLAINNITSTPQKAEVTVSYSYKDGEKTTKQKEVTLQPGANEINIPMEIGNPHLWMPNGWGEPALYDFEAQVKVDGKVIASKQERIGLRNIRVVKEKDAQGESFYFEVNGKPMFAKGANFIPDDALLPNVTPERYHRLFKDVKEANMNMLRVWGGGVYEDDAFYKEADEH
;
A
#
# COMPACT_ATOMS: atom_id res chain seq x y z
N MET A 1 -42.67 -60.42 47.06
CA MET A 1 -41.96 -60.18 45.74
C MET A 1 -41.87 -58.69 45.50
N ARG A 2 -40.73 -58.11 45.85
CA ARG A 2 -40.43 -56.66 45.64
C ARG A 2 -39.66 -56.48 44.30
N LYS A 3 -40.29 -55.80 43.35
CA LYS A 3 -39.62 -55.45 42.06
C LYS A 3 -38.69 -54.26 42.27
N LEU A 4 -37.40 -54.50 42.07
CA LEU A 4 -36.33 -53.46 42.05
C LEU A 4 -36.40 -52.73 40.70
N ARG A 5 -36.68 -51.41 40.72
CA ARG A 5 -36.57 -50.58 39.53
C ARG A 5 -35.15 -49.98 39.51
N MET A 6 -34.38 -50.38 38.52
CA MET A 6 -33.06 -49.86 38.21
C MET A 6 -33.25 -48.55 37.47
N LEU A 7 -32.81 -47.41 38.06
CA LEU A 7 -32.82 -46.10 37.46
C LEU A 7 -31.47 -45.91 36.68
N MET A 8 -31.57 -45.91 35.37
CA MET A 8 -30.43 -45.59 34.51
C MET A 8 -30.23 -44.07 34.55
N MET A 9 -29.20 -43.58 35.23
CA MET A 9 -28.70 -42.22 35.09
C MET A 9 -27.95 -42.10 33.77
N MET A 10 -28.55 -41.42 32.79
CA MET A 10 -27.87 -40.93 31.60
C MET A 10 -27.00 -39.72 32.03
N GLY A 11 -25.69 -39.93 32.17
CA GLY A 11 -24.74 -38.86 32.36
C GLY A 11 -24.61 -38.04 31.07
N CYS A 12 -25.11 -36.82 31.07
CA CYS A 12 -24.71 -35.80 30.07
C CYS A 12 -23.24 -35.50 30.28
N ILE A 13 -22.38 -35.97 29.40
CA ILE A 13 -21.01 -35.48 29.26
C ILE A 13 -21.14 -34.10 28.60
N PRO A 14 -20.76 -33.01 29.26
CA PRO A 14 -20.67 -31.73 28.57
C PRO A 14 -19.58 -31.87 27.47
N MET A 15 -19.97 -31.75 26.21
CA MET A 15 -19.02 -31.44 25.15
C MET A 15 -18.35 -30.11 25.52
N ILE A 16 -17.13 -30.17 26.01
CA ILE A 16 -16.26 -29.03 26.04
C ILE A 16 -15.95 -28.79 24.57
N LEU A 17 -16.68 -27.87 23.93
CA LEU A 17 -16.24 -27.22 22.71
C LEU A 17 -14.88 -26.59 23.07
N GLY A 18 -13.80 -27.15 22.56
CA GLY A 18 -12.48 -26.58 22.69
C GLY A 18 -12.57 -25.15 22.18
N ALA A 19 -12.15 -24.17 23.00
CA ALA A 19 -12.02 -22.80 22.56
C ALA A 19 -11.09 -22.81 21.34
N GLU A 20 -11.60 -22.48 20.17
CA GLU A 20 -10.80 -22.33 18.97
C GLU A 20 -9.68 -21.34 19.27
N GLU A 21 -8.46 -21.74 19.03
CA GLU A 21 -7.29 -20.94 19.32
C GLU A 21 -7.06 -19.97 18.17
N TYR A 22 -7.66 -18.78 18.23
CA TYR A 22 -7.44 -17.74 17.24
C TYR A 22 -5.95 -17.40 17.12
N LYS A 23 -5.41 -17.45 15.90
CA LYS A 23 -4.03 -17.13 15.60
C LYS A 23 -3.93 -15.69 15.07
N LYS A 24 -2.81 -15.05 15.34
CA LYS A 24 -2.50 -13.75 14.72
C LYS A 24 -2.49 -13.88 13.20
N PRO A 25 -2.79 -12.78 12.46
CA PRO A 25 -2.60 -12.76 11.01
C PRO A 25 -1.19 -13.19 10.64
N GLU A 26 -1.06 -14.00 9.60
CA GLU A 26 0.21 -14.42 9.04
C GLU A 26 0.37 -13.77 7.68
N LYS A 27 1.41 -12.93 7.49
CA LYS A 27 1.74 -12.28 6.23
C LYS A 27 2.99 -12.89 5.64
N ILE A 28 2.86 -13.54 4.48
CA ILE A 28 3.95 -14.20 3.76
C ILE A 28 4.32 -13.34 2.54
N ASN A 29 5.60 -12.99 2.46
CA ASN A 29 6.13 -12.27 1.31
C ASN A 29 6.35 -13.22 0.12
N LEU A 30 5.75 -12.89 -1.02
CA LEU A 30 5.86 -13.65 -2.27
C LEU A 30 6.73 -12.97 -3.33
N ASN A 31 7.65 -12.10 -2.95
CA ASN A 31 8.50 -11.35 -3.89
C ASN A 31 9.65 -12.18 -4.51
N LYS A 32 9.81 -13.44 -4.13
CA LYS A 32 10.93 -14.28 -4.59
C LYS A 32 10.48 -15.39 -5.55
N GLY A 33 11.41 -15.88 -6.35
CA GLY A 33 11.19 -17.04 -7.21
C GLY A 33 10.34 -16.75 -8.46
N TRP A 34 10.26 -15.49 -8.88
CA TRP A 34 9.56 -15.12 -10.09
C TRP A 34 10.38 -15.34 -11.34
N GLU A 35 9.70 -15.72 -12.40
CA GLU A 35 10.19 -15.80 -13.77
C GLU A 35 9.28 -14.98 -14.68
N PHE A 36 9.83 -14.44 -15.77
CA PHE A 36 9.06 -13.72 -16.78
C PHE A 36 9.34 -14.26 -18.19
N SER A 37 8.41 -14.01 -19.08
CA SER A 37 8.53 -14.36 -20.50
C SER A 37 7.73 -13.38 -21.36
N GLN A 38 8.20 -13.11 -22.56
CA GLN A 38 7.38 -12.48 -23.60
C GLN A 38 6.31 -13.48 -24.06
N VAL A 39 5.06 -13.04 -24.18
CA VAL A 39 3.97 -13.91 -24.63
C VAL A 39 4.26 -14.46 -26.03
N GLY A 40 4.03 -15.75 -26.21
CA GLY A 40 4.34 -16.46 -27.47
C GLY A 40 5.79 -16.99 -27.56
N LYS A 41 6.62 -16.72 -26.55
CA LYS A 41 7.95 -17.34 -26.42
C LYS A 41 7.90 -18.48 -25.40
N SER A 42 8.81 -19.45 -25.57
CA SER A 42 8.93 -20.60 -24.66
C SER A 42 9.98 -20.40 -23.56
N GLU A 43 10.83 -19.40 -23.70
CA GLU A 43 11.91 -19.09 -22.77
C GLU A 43 11.37 -18.35 -21.54
N TRP A 44 11.77 -18.81 -20.36
CA TRP A 44 11.49 -18.19 -19.08
C TRP A 44 12.79 -17.78 -18.41
N LEU A 45 12.86 -16.53 -17.98
CA LEU A 45 14.04 -15.95 -17.33
C LEU A 45 13.68 -15.50 -15.91
N PRO A 46 14.64 -15.55 -14.97
CA PRO A 46 14.43 -15.00 -13.64
C PRO A 46 13.98 -13.54 -13.68
N ALA A 47 12.97 -13.21 -12.88
CA ALA A 47 12.42 -11.86 -12.74
C ALA A 47 12.65 -11.30 -11.34
N LYS A 48 12.79 -9.98 -11.24
CA LYS A 48 12.82 -9.25 -9.98
C LYS A 48 11.42 -8.71 -9.65
N VAL A 49 10.94 -9.01 -8.45
CA VAL A 49 9.68 -8.45 -7.90
C VAL A 49 9.98 -7.87 -6.51
N PRO A 50 9.62 -6.59 -6.24
CA PRO A 50 9.09 -5.59 -7.18
C PRO A 50 10.01 -5.29 -8.34
N GLY A 51 9.43 -5.10 -9.54
CA GLY A 51 10.17 -4.85 -10.76
C GLY A 51 9.30 -4.50 -11.97
N THR A 52 9.96 -4.25 -13.08
CA THR A 52 9.31 -4.04 -14.39
C THR A 52 9.98 -4.88 -15.45
N VAL A 53 9.26 -5.14 -16.53
CA VAL A 53 9.79 -5.87 -17.71
C VAL A 53 11.08 -5.23 -18.22
N HIS A 54 11.14 -3.89 -18.27
CA HIS A 54 12.35 -3.18 -18.74
C HIS A 54 13.57 -3.49 -17.85
N GLN A 55 13.39 -3.50 -16.51
CA GLN A 55 14.47 -3.85 -15.58
C GLN A 55 14.96 -5.28 -15.79
N ASP A 56 14.03 -6.23 -15.95
CA ASP A 56 14.37 -7.62 -16.16
C ASP A 56 15.10 -7.82 -17.50
N LEU A 57 14.64 -7.19 -18.59
CA LEU A 57 15.31 -7.22 -19.87
C LEU A 57 16.72 -6.60 -19.85
N ILE A 58 16.91 -5.50 -19.11
CA ILE A 58 18.24 -4.88 -18.90
C ILE A 58 19.14 -5.83 -18.13
N ASN A 59 18.66 -6.43 -17.05
CA ASN A 59 19.41 -7.34 -16.18
C ASN A 59 19.89 -8.59 -16.94
N HIS A 60 19.14 -9.05 -17.94
CA HIS A 60 19.51 -10.18 -18.81
C HIS A 60 20.27 -9.75 -20.07
N GLY A 61 20.57 -8.47 -20.24
CA GLY A 61 21.30 -7.97 -21.43
C GLY A 61 20.51 -8.08 -22.74
N MET A 62 19.19 -8.26 -22.67
CA MET A 62 18.30 -8.40 -23.83
C MET A 62 17.99 -7.04 -24.49
N ILE A 63 18.05 -5.96 -23.72
CA ILE A 63 17.97 -4.60 -24.22
C ILE A 63 19.16 -3.77 -23.69
N PRO A 64 19.61 -2.75 -24.43
CA PRO A 64 20.64 -1.84 -23.96
C PRO A 64 20.09 -0.97 -22.83
N ASN A 65 20.98 -0.40 -22.00
CA ASN A 65 20.59 0.60 -21.00
C ASN A 65 19.90 1.79 -21.70
N PRO A 66 18.61 2.04 -21.48
CA PRO A 66 17.84 3.07 -22.17
C PRO A 66 18.29 4.49 -21.84
N PHE A 67 18.95 4.69 -20.70
CA PHE A 67 19.43 6.01 -20.24
C PHE A 67 20.74 6.43 -20.92
N TYR A 68 21.32 5.59 -21.79
CA TYR A 68 22.58 5.91 -22.45
C TYR A 68 22.37 6.26 -23.94
N GLY A 69 22.75 7.51 -24.30
CA GLY A 69 22.70 8.00 -25.67
C GLY A 69 21.30 7.98 -26.25
N LYS A 70 21.12 7.25 -27.38
CA LYS A 70 19.85 7.07 -28.07
C LYS A 70 19.25 5.67 -27.89
N ASN A 71 19.60 4.99 -26.83
CA ASN A 71 19.09 3.63 -26.58
C ASN A 71 17.60 3.60 -26.26
N GLU A 72 17.04 4.72 -25.78
CA GLU A 72 15.60 4.90 -25.61
C GLU A 72 14.82 4.47 -26.87
N GLU A 73 15.28 4.93 -28.05
CA GLU A 73 14.65 4.59 -29.34
C GLU A 73 14.65 3.08 -29.65
N LYS A 74 15.66 2.35 -29.13
CA LYS A 74 15.85 0.92 -29.39
C LYS A 74 14.96 0.02 -28.50
N VAL A 75 14.39 0.55 -27.43
CA VAL A 75 13.62 -0.24 -26.46
C VAL A 75 12.12 -0.03 -26.55
N GLN A 76 11.65 0.85 -27.44
CA GLN A 76 10.23 1.17 -27.60
C GLN A 76 9.34 -0.03 -28.02
N TRP A 77 9.95 -1.09 -28.58
CA TRP A 77 9.20 -2.31 -28.92
C TRP A 77 8.63 -3.03 -27.70
N VAL A 78 9.23 -2.86 -26.51
CA VAL A 78 8.85 -3.56 -25.27
C VAL A 78 7.42 -3.23 -24.86
N GLU A 79 6.98 -2.00 -25.04
CA GLU A 79 5.65 -1.53 -24.67
C GLU A 79 4.54 -2.09 -25.59
N ASN A 80 4.91 -2.58 -26.78
CA ASN A 80 3.99 -3.16 -27.75
C ASN A 80 3.83 -4.68 -27.60
N GLU A 81 4.51 -5.29 -26.66
CA GLU A 81 4.44 -6.73 -26.40
C GLU A 81 3.67 -7.01 -25.11
N ASP A 82 3.04 -8.20 -25.07
CA ASP A 82 2.44 -8.71 -23.86
C ASP A 82 3.45 -9.56 -23.10
N TRP A 83 3.40 -9.53 -21.77
CA TRP A 83 4.37 -10.19 -20.91
C TRP A 83 3.66 -11.04 -19.87
N THR A 84 4.34 -12.09 -19.39
CA THR A 84 3.79 -12.93 -18.33
C THR A 84 4.83 -13.19 -17.26
N TYR A 85 4.40 -13.15 -16.01
CA TYR A 85 5.18 -13.46 -14.82
C TYR A 85 4.58 -14.67 -14.15
N ARG A 86 5.42 -15.52 -13.55
CA ARG A 86 4.97 -16.68 -12.76
C ARG A 86 5.88 -16.92 -11.58
N THR A 87 5.29 -17.46 -10.52
CA THR A 87 6.03 -18.03 -9.38
C THR A 87 5.26 -19.20 -8.81
N THR A 88 5.91 -19.99 -7.94
CA THR A 88 5.27 -21.02 -7.14
C THR A 88 5.54 -20.79 -5.67
N PHE A 89 4.59 -21.19 -4.82
CA PHE A 89 4.73 -21.17 -3.38
C PHE A 89 4.01 -22.37 -2.76
N ASN A 90 4.44 -22.77 -1.55
CA ASN A 90 3.84 -23.90 -0.85
C ASN A 90 2.88 -23.44 0.23
N VAL A 91 1.78 -24.15 0.38
CA VAL A 91 0.75 -23.95 1.42
C VAL A 91 0.65 -25.20 2.28
N THR A 92 0.71 -25.03 3.61
CA THR A 92 0.62 -26.10 4.59
C THR A 92 -0.83 -26.42 4.95
N ASP A 93 -1.08 -27.59 5.60
CA ASP A 93 -2.39 -27.91 6.14
C ASP A 93 -2.86 -26.90 7.17
N GLU A 94 -1.93 -26.37 7.99
CA GLU A 94 -2.22 -25.37 9.00
C GLU A 94 -2.70 -24.04 8.36
N GLN A 95 -2.09 -23.62 7.27
CA GLN A 95 -2.49 -22.43 6.51
C GLN A 95 -3.83 -22.62 5.81
N LEU A 96 -4.08 -23.80 5.25
CA LEU A 96 -5.40 -24.14 4.68
C LEU A 96 -6.50 -24.22 5.74
N ALA A 97 -6.18 -24.52 6.99
CA ALA A 97 -7.15 -24.53 8.08
C ALA A 97 -7.56 -23.14 8.57
N ARG A 98 -6.86 -22.04 8.15
CA ARG A 98 -7.22 -20.66 8.49
C ARG A 98 -8.56 -20.29 7.84
N GLU A 99 -9.34 -19.42 8.49
CA GLU A 99 -10.67 -19.03 8.02
C GLU A 99 -10.66 -18.26 6.70
N ALA A 100 -9.69 -17.41 6.50
CA ALA A 100 -9.51 -16.68 5.24
C ALA A 100 -8.05 -16.66 4.79
N ALA A 101 -7.88 -16.55 3.48
CA ALA A 101 -6.62 -16.27 2.84
C ALA A 101 -6.85 -15.22 1.75
N VAL A 102 -6.04 -14.18 1.71
CA VAL A 102 -6.07 -13.15 0.68
C VAL A 102 -4.70 -12.98 0.04
N LEU A 103 -4.70 -12.77 -1.26
CA LEU A 103 -3.52 -12.40 -2.04
C LEU A 103 -3.53 -10.88 -2.22
N GLU A 104 -2.50 -10.20 -1.73
CA GLU A 104 -2.35 -8.76 -1.81
C GLU A 104 -1.29 -8.40 -2.82
N PHE A 105 -1.66 -7.65 -3.85
CA PHE A 105 -0.73 -6.94 -4.73
C PHE A 105 -0.77 -5.46 -4.34
N GLU A 106 0.32 -4.90 -3.87
CA GLU A 106 0.39 -3.47 -3.51
C GLU A 106 0.42 -2.56 -4.75
N GLY A 107 0.75 -3.10 -5.93
CA GLY A 107 0.65 -2.40 -7.21
C GLY A 107 1.00 -3.25 -8.41
N LEU A 108 0.18 -3.14 -9.46
CA LEU A 108 0.38 -3.78 -10.77
C LEU A 108 0.36 -2.71 -11.87
N ASP A 109 1.33 -2.74 -12.76
CA ASP A 109 1.50 -1.76 -13.82
C ASP A 109 1.27 -2.42 -15.19
N THR A 110 0.11 -2.31 -15.75
CA THR A 110 -1.15 -1.65 -15.41
C THR A 110 -2.31 -2.61 -15.68
N TYR A 111 -2.45 -3.08 -16.94
CA TYR A 111 -3.46 -4.03 -17.36
C TYR A 111 -2.96 -5.45 -17.13
N ALA A 112 -3.51 -6.13 -16.15
CA ALA A 112 -3.08 -7.49 -15.82
C ALA A 112 -4.24 -8.44 -15.58
N ASP A 113 -4.08 -9.69 -16.02
CA ASP A 113 -4.92 -10.82 -15.64
C ASP A 113 -4.17 -11.65 -14.61
N ILE A 114 -4.75 -11.84 -13.43
CA ILE A 114 -4.16 -12.57 -12.29
C ILE A 114 -4.75 -13.96 -12.22
N TYR A 115 -3.90 -14.99 -12.27
CA TYR A 115 -4.32 -16.40 -12.19
C TYR A 115 -3.65 -17.11 -11.01
N LEU A 116 -4.44 -17.86 -10.26
CA LEU A 116 -3.95 -18.79 -9.24
C LEU A 116 -4.43 -20.20 -9.57
N ASN A 117 -3.49 -21.13 -9.71
CA ASN A 117 -3.77 -22.52 -10.06
C ASN A 117 -4.59 -22.69 -11.36
N GLY A 118 -4.46 -21.75 -12.30
CA GLY A 118 -5.20 -21.70 -13.56
C GLY A 118 -6.56 -21.03 -13.50
N SER A 119 -7.03 -20.62 -12.32
CA SER A 119 -8.27 -19.85 -12.16
C SER A 119 -7.99 -18.36 -12.26
N LEU A 120 -8.73 -17.64 -13.11
CA LEU A 120 -8.66 -16.18 -13.17
C LEU A 120 -9.26 -15.61 -11.89
N LEU A 121 -8.49 -14.79 -11.18
CA LEU A 121 -8.91 -14.11 -9.96
C LEU A 121 -9.45 -12.70 -10.23
N GLU A 122 -8.70 -11.91 -11.03
CA GLU A 122 -9.00 -10.50 -11.25
C GLU A 122 -8.38 -10.01 -12.56
N ARG A 123 -8.93 -8.92 -13.11
CA ARG A 123 -8.35 -8.10 -14.18
C ARG A 123 -8.14 -6.69 -13.70
N THR A 124 -6.93 -6.18 -13.86
CA THR A 124 -6.55 -4.85 -13.37
C THR A 124 -6.44 -3.84 -14.51
N ASP A 125 -6.65 -2.56 -14.21
CA ASP A 125 -6.55 -1.45 -15.17
C ASP A 125 -5.96 -0.16 -14.55
N ASN A 126 -5.41 -0.25 -13.34
CA ASN A 126 -4.98 0.92 -12.57
C ASN A 126 -3.70 0.61 -11.78
N MET A 127 -2.59 1.32 -12.10
CA MET A 127 -1.34 1.12 -11.40
C MET A 127 -1.27 1.78 -10.01
N PHE A 128 -2.18 2.72 -9.71
CA PHE A 128 -2.12 3.55 -8.50
C PHE A 128 -2.80 2.92 -7.28
N VAL A 129 -3.45 1.78 -7.44
CA VAL A 129 -4.15 1.08 -6.37
C VAL A 129 -3.59 -0.32 -6.14
N GLY A 130 -3.75 -0.81 -4.91
CA GLY A 130 -3.51 -2.21 -4.58
C GLY A 130 -4.74 -3.07 -4.86
N TYR A 131 -4.52 -4.38 -4.95
CA TYR A 131 -5.58 -5.38 -5.17
C TYR A 131 -5.51 -6.43 -4.09
N THR A 132 -6.61 -6.62 -3.34
CA THR A 132 -6.75 -7.63 -2.29
C THR A 132 -7.77 -8.67 -2.74
N LEU A 133 -7.32 -9.89 -2.99
CA LEU A 133 -8.09 -10.94 -3.64
C LEU A 133 -8.31 -12.12 -2.69
N PRO A 134 -9.57 -12.50 -2.38
CA PRO A 134 -9.83 -13.71 -1.61
C PRO A 134 -9.43 -14.95 -2.42
N VAL A 135 -8.58 -15.81 -1.81
CA VAL A 135 -7.99 -16.96 -2.52
C VAL A 135 -8.19 -18.29 -1.81
N LYS A 136 -8.83 -18.30 -0.64
CA LYS A 136 -9.04 -19.49 0.20
C LYS A 136 -9.54 -20.70 -0.60
N GLU A 137 -10.56 -20.49 -1.45
CA GLU A 137 -11.22 -21.54 -2.22
C GLU A 137 -10.38 -22.08 -3.40
N VAL A 138 -9.33 -21.34 -3.79
CA VAL A 138 -8.46 -21.68 -4.93
C VAL A 138 -7.13 -22.27 -4.49
N LEU A 139 -6.73 -22.03 -3.22
CA LEU A 139 -5.51 -22.57 -2.64
C LEU A 139 -5.56 -24.09 -2.51
N ARG A 140 -4.40 -24.72 -2.65
CA ARG A 140 -4.22 -26.17 -2.51
C ARG A 140 -3.10 -26.46 -1.54
N LYS A 141 -3.15 -27.59 -0.87
CA LYS A 141 -2.02 -28.11 -0.11
C LYS A 141 -0.80 -28.34 -1.01
N GLY A 142 0.37 -27.95 -0.54
CA GLY A 142 1.61 -28.07 -1.29
C GLY A 142 1.77 -26.93 -2.30
N GLU A 143 2.28 -27.25 -3.46
CA GLU A 143 2.64 -26.25 -4.48
C GLU A 143 1.39 -25.57 -5.10
N ASN A 144 1.42 -24.24 -5.11
CA ASN A 144 0.47 -23.38 -5.79
C ASN A 144 1.21 -22.53 -6.82
N ARG A 145 0.59 -22.33 -7.99
CA ARG A 145 1.16 -21.55 -9.10
C ARG A 145 0.42 -20.24 -9.25
N LEU A 146 1.13 -19.14 -9.07
CA LEU A 146 0.65 -17.79 -9.30
C LEU A 146 1.20 -17.28 -10.64
N GLN A 147 0.33 -16.74 -11.49
CA GLN A 147 0.69 -16.18 -12.78
C GLN A 147 0.00 -14.84 -12.98
N VAL A 148 0.75 -13.87 -13.53
CA VAL A 148 0.24 -12.54 -13.87
C VAL A 148 0.56 -12.30 -15.34
N TYR A 149 -0.47 -12.10 -16.15
CA TYR A 149 -0.35 -11.78 -17.57
C TYR A 149 -0.54 -10.27 -17.74
N PHE A 150 0.45 -9.58 -18.26
CA PHE A 150 0.41 -8.15 -18.54
C PHE A 150 0.12 -7.93 -20.02
N HIS A 151 -0.96 -7.22 -20.30
CA HIS A 151 -1.29 -6.73 -21.62
C HIS A 151 -0.50 -5.45 -21.93
N SER A 152 -0.10 -5.27 -23.18
CA SER A 152 0.52 -4.03 -23.64
C SER A 152 -0.39 -2.83 -23.33
N PRO A 153 0.06 -1.82 -22.58
CA PRO A 153 -0.75 -0.63 -22.31
C PRO A 153 -1.07 0.15 -23.59
N ILE A 154 -0.21 0.06 -24.60
CA ILE A 154 -0.44 0.69 -25.91
C ILE A 154 -1.60 -0.02 -26.64
N LYS A 155 -1.56 -1.36 -26.75
CA LYS A 155 -2.64 -2.12 -27.39
C LYS A 155 -3.98 -1.96 -26.70
N GLN A 156 -4.00 -1.83 -25.35
CA GLN A 156 -5.22 -1.66 -24.58
C GLN A 156 -5.86 -0.27 -24.77
N ALA A 157 -5.04 0.77 -24.86
CA ALA A 157 -5.51 2.15 -24.99
C ALA A 157 -5.83 2.55 -26.45
N LEU A 158 -5.20 1.92 -27.43
CA LEU A 158 -5.29 2.27 -28.84
C LEU A 158 -6.74 2.28 -29.40
N PRO A 159 -7.63 1.31 -29.11
CA PRO A 159 -9.01 1.34 -29.60
C PRO A 159 -9.80 2.59 -29.14
N GLN A 160 -9.53 3.09 -27.94
CA GLN A 160 -10.17 4.33 -27.45
C GLN A 160 -9.66 5.56 -28.21
N TRP A 161 -8.35 5.64 -28.46
CA TRP A 161 -7.74 6.70 -29.25
C TRP A 161 -8.29 6.69 -30.68
N GLU A 162 -8.38 5.53 -31.34
CA GLU A 162 -8.87 5.39 -32.72
C GLU A 162 -10.36 5.76 -32.87
N THR A 163 -11.18 5.48 -31.84
CA THR A 163 -12.64 5.76 -31.89
C THR A 163 -12.96 7.22 -31.58
N ASN A 164 -12.06 7.95 -30.94
CA ASN A 164 -12.36 9.28 -30.41
C ASN A 164 -12.42 10.38 -31.46
N GLY A 165 -11.76 10.21 -32.61
CA GLY A 165 -11.86 11.09 -33.79
C GLY A 165 -11.04 12.39 -33.70
N PHE A 166 -10.38 12.67 -32.57
CA PHE A 166 -9.43 13.77 -32.41
C PHE A 166 -8.44 13.47 -31.28
N ASP A 167 -7.27 14.14 -31.31
CA ASP A 167 -6.26 14.02 -30.26
C ASP A 167 -6.60 14.92 -29.06
N TYR A 168 -6.68 14.33 -27.88
CA TYR A 168 -6.68 15.10 -26.64
C TYR A 168 -5.28 15.65 -26.35
N PRO A 169 -5.17 16.76 -25.60
CA PRO A 169 -3.90 17.27 -25.16
C PRO A 169 -3.14 16.22 -24.34
N ALA A 170 -2.03 15.76 -24.86
CA ALA A 170 -1.12 14.79 -24.22
C ALA A 170 0.31 15.04 -24.71
N ASP A 171 0.77 16.29 -24.57
CA ASP A 171 2.05 16.74 -25.14
C ASP A 171 3.27 16.06 -24.50
N ASN A 172 3.09 15.43 -23.34
CA ASN A 172 4.08 14.57 -22.71
C ASN A 172 4.28 13.23 -23.41
N ASP A 173 3.28 12.76 -24.17
CA ASP A 173 3.38 11.48 -24.89
C ASP A 173 4.16 11.68 -26.19
N HIS A 174 5.40 11.18 -26.21
CA HIS A 174 6.35 11.36 -27.31
C HIS A 174 6.13 10.38 -28.47
N SER A 175 4.97 9.75 -28.55
CA SER A 175 4.60 8.87 -29.66
C SER A 175 3.68 9.55 -30.68
N ASP A 176 3.55 8.97 -31.88
CA ASP A 176 2.62 9.42 -32.93
C ASP A 176 1.15 9.25 -32.52
N LYS A 177 0.87 8.28 -31.64
CA LYS A 177 -0.46 7.99 -31.11
C LYS A 177 -0.47 8.25 -29.61
N ARG A 178 -0.96 9.42 -29.22
CA ARG A 178 -0.95 9.91 -27.84
C ARG A 178 -1.99 9.21 -26.97
N VAL A 179 -1.63 8.03 -26.44
CA VAL A 179 -2.55 7.14 -25.70
C VAL A 179 -2.47 7.28 -24.19
N SER A 180 -1.54 8.06 -23.66
CA SER A 180 -1.28 8.22 -22.21
C SER A 180 -2.52 8.58 -21.39
N ILE A 181 -3.43 9.40 -21.95
CA ILE A 181 -4.63 9.87 -21.26
C ILE A 181 -5.73 8.79 -21.09
N TYR A 182 -5.62 7.66 -21.80
CA TYR A 182 -6.59 6.56 -21.73
C TYR A 182 -6.20 5.48 -20.74
N THR A 183 -5.04 5.63 -20.06
CA THR A 183 -4.49 4.63 -19.14
C THR A 183 -4.31 5.23 -17.76
N ARG A 184 -4.77 4.52 -16.71
CA ARG A 184 -4.50 4.89 -15.30
C ARG A 184 -3.09 4.49 -14.91
N LYS A 185 -2.12 5.16 -15.49
CA LYS A 185 -0.68 4.96 -15.36
C LYS A 185 0.01 6.32 -15.25
N ALA A 186 1.15 6.37 -14.55
CA ALA A 186 1.92 7.59 -14.43
C ALA A 186 2.26 8.17 -15.82
N PRO A 187 1.80 9.38 -16.15
CA PRO A 187 1.86 9.92 -17.51
C PRO A 187 3.30 10.13 -17.99
N TYR A 188 4.26 10.36 -17.09
CA TYR A 188 5.67 10.48 -17.46
C TYR A 188 6.27 9.22 -18.09
N SER A 189 5.65 8.03 -17.88
CA SER A 189 6.06 6.79 -18.54
C SER A 189 5.98 6.86 -20.06
N TYR A 190 5.12 7.74 -20.58
CA TYR A 190 4.98 8.00 -22.02
C TYR A 190 5.92 9.10 -22.53
N GLY A 191 6.84 9.57 -21.68
CA GLY A 191 7.75 10.67 -21.91
C GLY A 191 7.40 11.92 -21.12
N TRP A 192 8.36 12.75 -20.84
CA TRP A 192 8.21 14.06 -20.23
C TRP A 192 9.41 14.96 -20.60
N ASP A 193 9.35 16.26 -20.30
CA ASP A 193 10.44 17.22 -20.60
C ASP A 193 11.73 16.94 -19.80
N TRP A 194 11.64 16.20 -18.69
CA TRP A 194 12.75 15.80 -17.84
C TRP A 194 13.11 14.30 -17.94
N GLY A 195 12.30 13.47 -18.60
CA GLY A 195 12.43 12.03 -18.57
C GLY A 195 12.25 11.35 -19.93
N ILE A 196 12.91 10.20 -20.08
CA ILE A 196 12.77 9.34 -21.24
C ILE A 196 11.42 8.63 -21.28
N ARG A 197 11.01 8.20 -22.49
CA ARG A 197 9.82 7.38 -22.67
C ARG A 197 10.13 5.93 -22.38
N LEU A 198 9.58 5.40 -21.29
CA LEU A 198 9.58 3.98 -20.93
C LEU A 198 8.19 3.60 -20.42
N THR A 199 7.33 3.13 -21.31
CA THR A 199 5.99 2.67 -20.95
C THR A 199 6.09 1.27 -20.36
N THR A 200 6.26 1.22 -19.06
CA THR A 200 6.55 -0.01 -18.30
C THR A 200 5.36 -0.93 -18.15
N SER A 201 5.62 -2.20 -17.84
CA SER A 201 4.66 -3.18 -17.31
C SER A 201 5.37 -4.01 -16.26
N GLY A 202 4.66 -4.49 -15.24
CA GLY A 202 5.26 -5.36 -14.23
C GLY A 202 4.58 -5.30 -12.86
N ILE A 203 5.08 -6.14 -11.96
CA ILE A 203 4.68 -6.17 -10.55
C ILE A 203 5.56 -5.15 -9.82
N TRP A 204 5.15 -3.89 -9.81
CA TRP A 204 6.02 -2.79 -9.40
C TRP A 204 6.05 -2.50 -7.90
N ARG A 205 5.14 -3.12 -7.14
CA ARG A 205 5.08 -3.10 -5.66
C ARG A 205 5.01 -4.52 -5.10
N PRO A 206 5.22 -4.72 -3.79
CA PRO A 206 5.24 -6.05 -3.17
C PRO A 206 3.99 -6.89 -3.37
N VAL A 207 4.17 -8.23 -3.25
CA VAL A 207 3.10 -9.22 -3.27
C VAL A 207 3.13 -10.00 -1.97
N HIS A 208 1.97 -10.20 -1.36
CA HIS A 208 1.82 -10.94 -0.11
C HIS A 208 0.66 -11.93 -0.15
N LEU A 209 0.81 -13.02 0.60
CA LEU A 209 -0.29 -13.91 0.95
C LEU A 209 -0.55 -13.75 2.44
N VAL A 210 -1.80 -13.41 2.80
CA VAL A 210 -2.16 -13.10 4.19
C VAL A 210 -3.31 -13.99 4.64
N TYR A 211 -3.16 -14.55 5.85
CA TYR A 211 -4.14 -15.41 6.48
C TYR A 211 -4.75 -14.76 7.71
N TYR A 212 -6.07 -14.91 7.89
CA TYR A 212 -6.83 -14.41 9.02
C TYR A 212 -7.78 -15.48 9.55
N ASP A 213 -8.22 -15.33 10.83
CA ASP A 213 -9.22 -16.22 11.41
C ASP A 213 -10.52 -15.50 11.79
N VAL A 214 -10.47 -14.24 12.21
CA VAL A 214 -11.65 -13.52 12.70
C VAL A 214 -11.83 -12.18 12.02
N ALA A 215 -10.84 -11.30 12.15
CA ALA A 215 -10.93 -9.96 11.60
C ALA A 215 -9.54 -9.41 11.23
N ALA A 216 -9.52 -8.44 10.33
CA ALA A 216 -8.34 -7.68 9.94
C ALA A 216 -8.58 -6.17 10.15
N ILE A 217 -7.54 -5.44 10.54
CA ILE A 217 -7.52 -3.98 10.46
C ILE A 217 -7.08 -3.63 9.04
N GLU A 218 -8.03 -3.23 8.20
CA GLU A 218 -7.75 -2.83 6.82
C GLU A 218 -7.07 -1.46 6.79
N ASP A 219 -7.57 -0.51 7.61
CA ASP A 219 -6.98 0.81 7.74
C ASP A 219 -6.97 1.30 9.18
N TYR A 220 -5.94 2.08 9.52
CA TYR A 220 -5.81 2.78 10.78
C TYR A 220 -5.28 4.19 10.51
N TYR A 221 -6.11 5.20 10.79
CA TYR A 221 -5.76 6.59 10.58
C TYR A 221 -5.91 7.39 11.87
N VAL A 222 -4.84 8.07 12.27
CA VAL A 222 -4.85 8.99 13.42
C VAL A 222 -5.14 10.40 12.92
N ARG A 223 -6.44 10.74 12.86
CA ARG A 223 -6.90 12.05 12.44
C ARG A 223 -6.63 13.09 13.51
N GLN A 224 -5.92 14.15 13.17
CA GLN A 224 -5.67 15.28 14.05
C GLN A 224 -6.85 16.27 13.95
N ALA A 225 -7.79 16.21 14.90
CA ALA A 225 -8.99 17.05 14.89
C ALA A 225 -8.67 18.50 15.26
N SER A 226 -7.78 18.70 16.24
CA SER A 226 -7.19 20.00 16.58
C SER A 226 -5.86 19.79 17.29
N VAL A 227 -4.89 20.65 17.02
CA VAL A 227 -3.57 20.61 17.64
C VAL A 227 -3.15 22.03 18.02
N THR A 228 -2.89 22.24 19.33
CA THR A 228 -2.33 23.46 19.90
C THR A 228 -1.14 23.11 20.80
N GLU A 229 -0.44 24.10 21.34
CA GLU A 229 0.65 23.88 22.30
C GLU A 229 0.16 23.25 23.62
N GLU A 230 -1.11 23.50 24.00
CA GLU A 230 -1.67 23.02 25.28
C GLU A 230 -2.38 21.66 25.11
N LEU A 231 -2.98 21.40 23.95
CA LEU A 231 -3.84 20.24 23.76
C LEU A 231 -3.88 19.78 22.31
N ALA A 232 -3.62 18.50 22.09
CA ALA A 232 -3.94 17.82 20.82
C ALA A 232 -5.15 16.91 21.02
N LYS A 233 -6.15 17.03 20.13
CA LYS A 233 -7.30 16.13 20.04
C LYS A 233 -7.13 15.28 18.79
N VAL A 234 -7.03 13.97 19.00
CA VAL A 234 -6.88 13.00 17.92
C VAL A 234 -8.03 12.01 17.90
N GLU A 235 -8.40 11.57 16.73
CA GLU A 235 -9.41 10.54 16.49
C GLU A 235 -8.72 9.33 15.85
N ASN A 236 -8.69 8.22 16.58
CA ASN A 236 -8.16 6.97 16.08
C ASN A 236 -9.28 6.27 15.27
N GLN A 237 -9.20 6.38 13.95
CA GLN A 237 -10.17 5.82 13.02
C GLN A 237 -9.65 4.48 12.48
N LEU A 238 -10.43 3.42 12.68
CA LEU A 238 -10.10 2.07 12.26
C LEU A 238 -11.18 1.55 11.31
N ALA A 239 -10.76 1.05 10.15
CA ALA A 239 -11.57 0.20 9.30
C ALA A 239 -11.24 -1.26 9.64
N ILE A 240 -12.21 -2.00 10.17
CA ILE A 240 -12.03 -3.39 10.61
C ILE A 240 -12.99 -4.27 9.83
N ASN A 241 -12.46 -5.26 9.14
CA ASN A 241 -13.26 -6.25 8.42
C ASN A 241 -13.40 -7.53 9.26
N ASN A 242 -14.61 -7.83 9.70
CA ASN A 242 -14.93 -9.11 10.31
C ASN A 242 -15.26 -10.12 9.21
N ILE A 243 -14.37 -11.09 9.00
CA ILE A 243 -14.49 -12.10 7.95
C ILE A 243 -15.43 -13.26 8.32
N THR A 244 -15.89 -13.31 9.56
CA THR A 244 -16.83 -14.35 10.02
C THR A 244 -18.26 -14.01 9.63
N SER A 245 -19.10 -15.03 9.52
CA SER A 245 -20.53 -14.85 9.19
C SER A 245 -21.39 -14.38 10.39
N THR A 246 -20.79 -14.24 11.58
CA THR A 246 -21.49 -13.87 12.81
C THR A 246 -20.88 -12.63 13.46
N PRO A 247 -21.69 -11.82 14.19
CA PRO A 247 -21.16 -10.72 14.98
C PRO A 247 -20.14 -11.20 16.03
N GLN A 248 -19.03 -10.48 16.17
CA GLN A 248 -17.95 -10.77 17.12
C GLN A 248 -17.86 -9.69 18.19
N LYS A 249 -17.91 -10.09 19.47
CA LYS A 249 -17.57 -9.17 20.55
C LYS A 249 -16.06 -8.96 20.58
N ALA A 250 -15.63 -7.72 20.53
CA ALA A 250 -14.22 -7.36 20.50
C ALA A 250 -13.92 -6.20 21.44
N GLU A 251 -12.72 -6.18 21.98
CA GLU A 251 -12.12 -5.01 22.61
C GLU A 251 -11.17 -4.36 21.60
N VAL A 252 -11.41 -3.09 21.27
CA VAL A 252 -10.49 -2.30 20.48
C VAL A 252 -9.71 -1.40 21.43
N THR A 253 -8.38 -1.56 21.41
CA THR A 253 -7.46 -0.78 22.24
C THR A 253 -6.62 0.12 21.33
N VAL A 254 -6.55 1.41 21.66
CA VAL A 254 -5.61 2.35 21.02
C VAL A 254 -4.68 2.91 22.08
N SER A 255 -3.44 3.14 21.71
CA SER A 255 -2.44 3.68 22.62
C SER A 255 -1.46 4.56 21.87
N TYR A 256 -0.82 5.49 22.59
CA TYR A 256 0.29 6.27 22.08
C TYR A 256 1.42 6.37 23.11
N SER A 257 2.62 6.60 22.62
CA SER A 257 3.80 7.00 23.41
C SER A 257 4.63 8.02 22.64
N TYR A 258 5.40 8.81 23.38
CA TYR A 258 6.40 9.71 22.81
C TYR A 258 7.79 9.27 23.28
N LYS A 259 8.69 8.92 22.35
CA LYS A 259 9.99 8.32 22.65
C LYS A 259 9.85 7.12 23.61
N ASP A 260 10.71 7.00 24.59
CA ASP A 260 10.69 5.96 25.63
C ASP A 260 9.72 6.28 26.78
N GLY A 261 8.80 7.23 26.59
CA GLY A 261 7.84 7.65 27.59
C GLY A 261 6.75 6.62 27.88
N GLU A 262 5.97 6.88 28.92
CA GLU A 262 4.87 6.02 29.34
C GLU A 262 3.79 5.93 28.24
N LYS A 263 3.29 4.71 28.03
CA LYS A 263 2.23 4.43 27.06
C LYS A 263 0.85 4.77 27.62
N THR A 264 0.18 5.75 27.01
CA THR A 264 -1.21 6.08 27.32
C THR A 264 -2.15 5.24 26.49
N THR A 265 -3.13 4.60 27.12
CA THR A 265 -4.01 3.62 26.47
C THR A 265 -5.48 3.97 26.70
N LYS A 266 -6.31 3.76 25.67
CA LYS A 266 -7.77 3.83 25.73
C LYS A 266 -8.36 2.60 25.05
N GLN A 267 -9.43 2.05 25.63
CA GLN A 267 -10.10 0.86 25.11
C GLN A 267 -11.60 1.11 24.96
N LYS A 268 -12.21 0.33 24.05
CA LYS A 268 -13.64 0.37 23.76
C LYS A 268 -14.14 -1.03 23.41
N GLU A 269 -15.16 -1.48 24.13
CA GLU A 269 -15.91 -2.67 23.76
C GLU A 269 -16.79 -2.39 22.54
N VAL A 270 -16.74 -3.26 21.55
CA VAL A 270 -17.51 -3.16 20.30
C VAL A 270 -18.09 -4.50 19.89
N THR A 271 -19.14 -4.48 19.09
CA THR A 271 -19.62 -5.64 18.38
C THR A 271 -19.31 -5.46 16.89
N LEU A 272 -18.35 -6.20 16.38
CA LEU A 272 -17.98 -6.19 14.95
C LEU A 272 -19.05 -6.99 14.19
N GLN A 273 -19.82 -6.32 13.34
CA GLN A 273 -20.76 -7.00 12.44
C GLN A 273 -19.98 -7.73 11.33
N PRO A 274 -20.51 -8.77 10.70
CA PRO A 274 -19.90 -9.37 9.52
C PRO A 274 -19.62 -8.33 8.44
N GLY A 275 -18.42 -8.37 7.85
CA GLY A 275 -17.94 -7.39 6.88
C GLY A 275 -17.31 -6.15 7.51
N ALA A 276 -17.42 -5.02 6.82
CA ALA A 276 -16.76 -3.77 7.17
C ALA A 276 -17.37 -3.08 8.40
N ASN A 277 -16.51 -2.59 9.30
CA ASN A 277 -16.87 -1.86 10.51
C ASN A 277 -15.96 -0.63 10.66
N GLU A 278 -16.58 0.52 10.96
CA GLU A 278 -15.88 1.78 11.23
C GLU A 278 -15.89 2.04 12.74
N ILE A 279 -14.71 2.12 13.35
CA ILE A 279 -14.54 2.37 14.78
C ILE A 279 -13.75 3.66 14.97
N ASN A 280 -14.27 4.58 15.77
CA ASN A 280 -13.57 5.79 16.15
C ASN A 280 -13.35 5.84 17.67
N ILE A 281 -12.11 6.10 18.10
CA ILE A 281 -11.72 6.24 19.51
C ILE A 281 -10.96 7.56 19.68
N PRO A 282 -11.63 8.63 20.17
CA PRO A 282 -10.97 9.91 20.40
C PRO A 282 -10.05 9.85 21.62
N MET A 283 -8.89 10.52 21.52
CA MET A 283 -7.93 10.73 22.61
C MET A 283 -7.49 12.18 22.67
N GLU A 284 -7.06 12.59 23.86
CA GLU A 284 -6.49 13.92 24.13
C GLU A 284 -5.06 13.76 24.65
N ILE A 285 -4.16 14.63 24.17
CA ILE A 285 -2.76 14.68 24.56
C ILE A 285 -2.47 16.08 25.09
N GLY A 286 -2.31 16.19 26.40
CA GLY A 286 -2.01 17.48 27.06
C GLY A 286 -0.55 17.88 26.84
N ASN A 287 -0.30 19.17 26.58
CA ASN A 287 1.02 19.74 26.33
C ASN A 287 1.85 18.89 25.35
N PRO A 288 1.35 18.66 24.13
CA PRO A 288 2.00 17.78 23.17
C PRO A 288 3.34 18.34 22.71
N HIS A 289 4.30 17.45 22.45
CA HIS A 289 5.49 17.80 21.69
C HIS A 289 5.10 17.97 20.21
N LEU A 290 5.06 19.21 19.73
CA LEU A 290 4.68 19.51 18.36
C LEU A 290 5.79 19.16 17.40
N TRP A 291 5.43 18.54 16.27
CA TRP A 291 6.33 18.34 15.16
C TRP A 291 6.66 19.69 14.49
N MET A 292 7.93 19.92 14.20
CA MET A 292 8.40 21.13 13.53
C MET A 292 9.19 20.76 12.27
N PRO A 293 9.05 21.53 11.17
CA PRO A 293 9.85 21.32 9.96
C PRO A 293 11.31 21.68 10.20
N ASN A 294 12.19 21.18 9.32
CA ASN A 294 13.62 21.41 9.38
C ASN A 294 13.97 22.90 9.55
N GLY A 295 14.86 23.20 10.49
CA GLY A 295 15.29 24.55 10.84
C GLY A 295 14.35 25.33 11.78
N TRP A 296 13.23 24.72 12.23
CA TRP A 296 12.24 25.38 13.10
C TRP A 296 12.12 24.73 14.49
N GLY A 297 12.60 23.51 14.63
CA GLY A 297 12.55 22.76 15.87
C GLY A 297 12.78 21.27 15.66
N GLU A 298 12.31 20.47 16.61
CA GLU A 298 12.42 19.01 16.57
C GLU A 298 11.27 18.42 15.74
N PRO A 299 11.54 17.45 14.86
CA PRO A 299 10.50 16.65 14.22
C PRO A 299 9.95 15.61 15.21
N ALA A 300 9.21 16.07 16.22
CA ALA A 300 8.71 15.23 17.29
C ALA A 300 7.66 14.24 16.79
N LEU A 301 7.90 12.93 16.99
CA LEU A 301 7.03 11.86 16.52
C LEU A 301 6.48 11.03 17.67
N TYR A 302 5.19 10.69 17.56
CA TYR A 302 4.48 9.80 18.46
C TYR A 302 4.26 8.45 17.80
N ASP A 303 4.47 7.38 18.55
CA ASP A 303 4.12 6.02 18.13
C ASP A 303 2.71 5.70 18.61
N PHE A 304 1.81 5.44 17.67
CA PHE A 304 0.44 5.00 17.91
C PHE A 304 0.29 3.52 17.60
N GLU A 305 -0.51 2.81 18.37
CA GLU A 305 -0.83 1.41 18.13
C GLU A 305 -2.31 1.17 18.34
N ALA A 306 -2.93 0.46 17.40
CA ALA A 306 -4.27 -0.08 17.52
C ALA A 306 -4.22 -1.60 17.61
N GLN A 307 -5.03 -2.19 18.49
CA GLN A 307 -5.17 -3.63 18.65
C GLN A 307 -6.65 -4.01 18.72
N VAL A 308 -7.00 -5.12 18.09
CA VAL A 308 -8.31 -5.77 18.21
C VAL A 308 -8.13 -7.07 18.95
N LYS A 309 -8.90 -7.26 20.03
CA LYS A 309 -8.91 -8.49 20.83
C LYS A 309 -10.29 -9.14 20.78
N VAL A 310 -10.30 -10.44 20.60
CA VAL A 310 -11.49 -11.29 20.75
C VAL A 310 -11.16 -12.36 21.76
N ASP A 311 -12.04 -12.60 22.72
CA ASP A 311 -11.84 -13.54 23.85
C ASP A 311 -10.52 -13.31 24.59
N GLY A 312 -10.12 -12.03 24.75
CA GLY A 312 -8.88 -11.62 25.42
C GLY A 312 -7.59 -11.82 24.63
N LYS A 313 -7.65 -12.36 23.41
CA LYS A 313 -6.48 -12.58 22.52
C LYS A 313 -6.42 -11.49 21.45
N VAL A 314 -5.21 -10.95 21.19
CA VAL A 314 -4.97 -10.01 20.10
C VAL A 314 -5.06 -10.75 18.77
N ILE A 315 -6.07 -10.39 17.96
CA ILE A 315 -6.32 -10.98 16.63
C ILE A 315 -5.84 -10.09 15.48
N ALA A 316 -5.67 -8.79 15.70
CA ALA A 316 -5.12 -7.86 14.73
C ALA A 316 -4.43 -6.70 15.45
N SER A 317 -3.40 -6.14 14.84
CA SER A 317 -2.73 -4.92 15.31
C SER A 317 -2.18 -4.11 14.14
N LYS A 318 -2.17 -2.79 14.28
CA LYS A 318 -1.56 -1.87 13.32
C LYS A 318 -0.90 -0.72 14.06
N GLN A 319 0.22 -0.22 13.53
CA GLN A 319 1.01 0.85 14.13
C GLN A 319 1.13 2.00 13.14
N GLU A 320 1.10 3.22 13.69
CA GLU A 320 1.31 4.46 12.96
C GLU A 320 2.27 5.35 13.74
N ARG A 321 3.18 6.03 13.04
CA ARG A 321 4.12 6.97 13.64
C ARG A 321 3.92 8.34 13.01
N ILE A 322 3.47 9.32 13.81
CA ILE A 322 3.04 10.61 13.28
C ILE A 322 3.60 11.79 14.09
N GLY A 323 3.79 12.92 13.43
CA GLY A 323 4.04 14.21 14.06
C GLY A 323 2.73 14.96 14.33
N LEU A 324 2.55 15.43 15.56
CA LEU A 324 1.40 16.27 15.91
C LEU A 324 1.65 17.71 15.46
N ARG A 325 0.86 18.18 14.51
CA ARG A 325 1.02 19.51 13.90
C ARG A 325 -0.29 20.08 13.37
N ASN A 326 -0.36 21.38 13.31
CA ASN A 326 -1.40 22.11 12.57
C ASN A 326 -0.72 22.74 11.35
N ILE A 327 -1.18 22.41 10.14
CA ILE A 327 -0.73 23.03 8.90
C ILE A 327 -1.94 23.58 8.17
N ARG A 328 -1.90 24.85 7.78
CA ARG A 328 -2.94 25.48 6.97
C ARG A 328 -2.34 26.35 5.87
N VAL A 329 -3.08 26.49 4.79
CA VAL A 329 -2.80 27.49 3.74
C VAL A 329 -3.58 28.74 4.09
N VAL A 330 -2.87 29.86 4.25
CA VAL A 330 -3.48 31.15 4.55
C VAL A 330 -3.69 31.94 3.27
N LYS A 331 -4.96 32.29 3.01
CA LYS A 331 -5.39 33.14 1.90
C LYS A 331 -6.20 34.30 2.47
N GLU A 332 -5.60 35.47 2.49
CA GLU A 332 -6.20 36.69 3.02
C GLU A 332 -6.11 37.79 1.97
N LYS A 333 -7.24 38.44 1.72
CA LYS A 333 -7.30 39.56 0.78
C LYS A 333 -6.76 40.82 1.41
N ASP A 334 -5.95 41.57 0.67
CA ASP A 334 -5.50 42.91 1.00
C ASP A 334 -5.82 43.91 -0.15
N ALA A 335 -5.31 45.11 -0.06
CA ALA A 335 -5.55 46.14 -1.10
C ALA A 335 -4.84 45.84 -2.44
N GLN A 336 -3.91 44.90 -2.47
CA GLN A 336 -3.06 44.60 -3.64
C GLN A 336 -3.36 43.21 -4.23
N GLY A 337 -4.06 42.32 -3.47
CA GLY A 337 -4.35 40.97 -3.93
C GLY A 337 -4.77 40.02 -2.84
N GLU A 338 -4.31 38.77 -2.92
CA GLU A 338 -4.56 37.72 -1.94
C GLU A 338 -3.25 37.03 -1.58
N SER A 339 -3.01 36.86 -0.26
CA SER A 339 -1.85 36.11 0.22
C SER A 339 -1.98 34.63 -0.10
N PHE A 340 -0.85 33.93 -0.20
CA PHE A 340 -0.79 32.49 -0.30
C PHE A 340 0.48 32.01 0.41
N TYR A 341 0.34 31.56 1.65
CA TYR A 341 1.46 31.01 2.42
C TYR A 341 1.00 29.87 3.34
N PHE A 342 1.98 29.07 3.79
CA PHE A 342 1.75 28.03 4.78
C PHE A 342 1.94 28.60 6.18
N GLU A 343 1.09 28.16 7.09
CA GLU A 343 1.25 28.37 8.51
C GLU A 343 1.38 27.01 9.20
N VAL A 344 2.44 26.82 9.98
CA VAL A 344 2.72 25.61 10.73
C VAL A 344 2.68 25.95 12.21
N ASN A 345 1.80 25.29 12.99
CA ASN A 345 1.62 25.51 14.42
C ASN A 345 1.45 27.01 14.78
N GLY A 346 0.61 27.71 14.01
CA GLY A 346 0.32 29.12 14.21
C GLY A 346 1.42 30.11 13.75
N LYS A 347 2.48 29.63 13.11
CA LYS A 347 3.59 30.48 12.65
C LYS A 347 3.66 30.48 11.12
N PRO A 348 3.61 31.68 10.48
CA PRO A 348 3.80 31.78 9.03
C PRO A 348 5.14 31.22 8.60
N MET A 349 5.15 30.36 7.59
CA MET A 349 6.36 29.69 7.10
C MET A 349 6.67 30.07 5.66
N PHE A 350 7.89 30.53 5.41
CA PHE A 350 8.43 30.59 4.05
C PHE A 350 8.87 29.19 3.61
N ALA A 351 8.22 28.65 2.57
CA ALA A 351 8.53 27.34 2.04
C ALA A 351 9.84 27.37 1.23
N LYS A 352 10.91 26.83 1.81
CA LYS A 352 12.22 26.65 1.18
C LYS A 352 12.33 25.21 0.71
N GLY A 353 12.37 25.00 -0.60
CA GLY A 353 12.41 23.62 -1.12
C GLY A 353 12.38 23.57 -2.64
N ALA A 354 11.99 22.41 -3.13
CA ALA A 354 11.94 22.11 -4.56
C ALA A 354 10.72 21.25 -4.91
N ASN A 355 10.42 21.16 -6.22
CA ASN A 355 9.57 20.11 -6.73
C ASN A 355 10.35 18.78 -6.70
N PHE A 356 9.73 17.75 -6.16
CA PHE A 356 10.20 16.39 -6.25
C PHE A 356 9.45 15.70 -7.39
N ILE A 357 10.17 15.29 -8.40
CA ILE A 357 9.71 14.41 -9.48
C ILE A 357 10.13 12.99 -9.14
N PRO A 358 9.57 11.93 -9.78
CA PRO A 358 10.04 10.57 -9.55
C PRO A 358 11.56 10.45 -9.68
N ASP A 359 12.19 9.84 -8.68
CA ASP A 359 13.65 9.76 -8.55
C ASP A 359 14.29 8.78 -9.54
N ASP A 360 13.48 7.93 -10.18
CA ASP A 360 13.88 7.04 -11.28
C ASP A 360 12.67 6.79 -12.20
N ALA A 361 12.89 6.71 -13.51
CA ALA A 361 11.84 6.33 -14.46
C ALA A 361 11.36 4.89 -14.24
N LEU A 362 12.24 4.02 -13.68
CA LEU A 362 11.94 2.67 -13.26
C LEU A 362 11.74 2.66 -11.74
N LEU A 363 10.57 3.00 -11.27
CA LEU A 363 10.22 3.20 -9.86
C LEU A 363 10.75 2.13 -8.89
N PRO A 364 10.73 0.81 -9.22
CA PRO A 364 11.27 -0.22 -8.31
C PRO A 364 12.78 -0.14 -8.06
N ASN A 365 13.51 0.75 -8.72
CA ASN A 365 14.92 1.04 -8.42
C ASN A 365 15.08 1.97 -7.21
N VAL A 366 14.02 2.70 -6.83
CA VAL A 366 14.08 3.61 -5.69
C VAL A 366 13.93 2.79 -4.41
N THR A 367 14.96 2.82 -3.58
CA THR A 367 15.03 2.06 -2.33
C THR A 367 14.87 2.97 -1.11
N PRO A 368 14.53 2.43 0.08
CA PRO A 368 14.50 3.21 1.32
C PRO A 368 15.82 3.95 1.60
N GLU A 369 16.98 3.35 1.29
CA GLU A 369 18.30 3.99 1.48
C GLU A 369 18.50 5.19 0.53
N ARG A 370 17.88 5.14 -0.66
CA ARG A 370 17.90 6.26 -1.61
C ARG A 370 17.07 7.43 -1.09
N TYR A 371 15.89 7.16 -0.52
CA TYR A 371 15.08 8.17 0.16
C TYR A 371 15.81 8.75 1.38
N HIS A 372 16.41 7.91 2.21
CA HIS A 372 17.19 8.37 3.36
C HIS A 372 18.28 9.37 2.94
N ARG A 373 19.03 9.05 1.87
CA ARG A 373 20.05 9.97 1.34
C ARG A 373 19.44 11.27 0.80
N LEU A 374 18.34 11.18 0.06
CA LEU A 374 17.61 12.35 -0.44
C LEU A 374 17.25 13.30 0.69
N PHE A 375 16.60 12.80 1.75
CA PHE A 375 16.14 13.64 2.85
C PHE A 375 17.31 14.19 3.69
N LYS A 376 18.40 13.46 3.80
CA LYS A 376 19.63 13.99 4.37
C LYS A 376 20.14 15.18 3.57
N ASP A 377 20.22 15.07 2.24
CA ASP A 377 20.68 16.14 1.35
C ASP A 377 19.72 17.35 1.41
N VAL A 378 18.41 17.11 1.42
CA VAL A 378 17.35 18.13 1.58
C VAL A 378 17.53 18.90 2.90
N LYS A 379 17.77 18.18 3.99
CA LYS A 379 18.01 18.76 5.32
C LYS A 379 19.29 19.58 5.36
N GLU A 380 20.39 19.07 4.81
CA GLU A 380 21.68 19.75 4.74
C GLU A 380 21.61 21.01 3.84
N ALA A 381 20.74 21.01 2.82
CA ALA A 381 20.45 22.17 2.00
C ALA A 381 19.53 23.21 2.68
N ASN A 382 19.16 23.01 3.95
CA ASN A 382 18.23 23.85 4.72
C ASN A 382 16.84 24.00 4.08
N MET A 383 16.38 23.01 3.35
CA MET A 383 15.00 22.92 2.87
C MET A 383 14.07 22.51 4.00
N ASN A 384 12.85 23.04 4.00
CA ASN A 384 11.81 22.72 4.99
C ASN A 384 10.52 22.20 4.33
N MET A 385 10.52 22.02 3.01
CA MET A 385 9.39 21.55 2.24
C MET A 385 9.83 20.92 0.94
N LEU A 386 9.21 19.80 0.58
CA LEU A 386 9.22 19.25 -0.78
C LEU A 386 7.81 19.23 -1.34
N ARG A 387 7.63 19.56 -2.61
CA ARG A 387 6.38 19.37 -3.31
C ARG A 387 6.50 18.12 -4.17
N VAL A 388 5.77 17.06 -3.80
CA VAL A 388 5.63 15.88 -4.66
C VAL A 388 4.83 16.28 -5.90
N TRP A 389 5.45 16.11 -7.07
CA TRP A 389 4.87 16.54 -8.33
C TRP A 389 3.64 15.69 -8.72
N GLY A 390 2.54 16.37 -9.11
CA GLY A 390 1.27 15.72 -9.38
C GLY A 390 1.20 14.88 -10.67
N GLY A 391 2.21 14.95 -11.54
CA GLY A 391 2.34 14.10 -12.73
C GLY A 391 3.08 12.78 -12.47
N GLY A 392 3.47 12.50 -11.22
CA GLY A 392 4.14 11.29 -10.78
C GLY A 392 3.21 10.26 -10.16
N VAL A 393 3.66 9.71 -9.06
CA VAL A 393 2.93 8.77 -8.19
C VAL A 393 2.90 9.32 -6.76
N TYR A 394 2.01 8.83 -5.91
CA TYR A 394 2.26 8.88 -4.47
C TYR A 394 3.43 7.97 -4.17
N GLU A 395 4.43 8.53 -3.48
CA GLU A 395 5.66 7.81 -3.16
C GLU A 395 5.40 6.66 -2.18
N ASP A 396 6.42 5.83 -1.99
CA ASP A 396 6.42 4.75 -1.00
C ASP A 396 6.37 5.30 0.43
N ASP A 397 5.84 4.52 1.38
CA ASP A 397 5.77 4.89 2.81
C ASP A 397 7.13 5.31 3.38
N ALA A 398 8.22 4.73 2.87
CA ALA A 398 9.58 5.09 3.25
C ALA A 398 9.90 6.57 2.97
N PHE A 399 9.38 7.14 1.86
CA PHE A 399 9.54 8.56 1.56
C PHE A 399 8.88 9.46 2.62
N TYR A 400 7.63 9.16 2.97
CA TYR A 400 6.88 9.96 3.94
C TYR A 400 7.44 9.79 5.36
N LYS A 401 7.93 8.59 5.70
CA LYS A 401 8.62 8.34 6.95
C LYS A 401 9.88 9.19 7.09
N GLU A 402 10.72 9.23 6.04
CA GLU A 402 11.91 10.09 6.02
C GLU A 402 11.53 11.58 6.10
N ALA A 403 10.43 11.99 5.44
CA ALA A 403 9.92 13.37 5.52
C ALA A 403 9.47 13.75 6.94
N ASP A 404 8.84 12.82 7.67
CA ASP A 404 8.43 13.05 9.05
C ASP A 404 9.62 13.07 10.02
N GLU A 405 10.68 12.32 9.75
CA GLU A 405 11.87 12.18 10.62
C GLU A 405 12.91 13.30 10.43
N HIS A 406 12.90 14.02 9.28
CA HIS A 406 13.92 15.02 8.92
C HIS A 406 13.38 16.44 8.85
#